data_f90485c7cacd3150a7a3830c070e5f2e
#
_entry.id   f90485c7cacd3150a7a3830c070e5f2e
#
_cell.length_a   1.000
_cell.length_b   1.000
_cell.length_c   1.000
_cell.angle_alpha   90.00
_cell.angle_beta   90.00
_cell.angle_gamma   90.00
#
_symmetry.space_group_name_H-M   'P 1'
#
loop_
_entity.id
_entity.type
_entity.pdbx_description
1 polymer ?
#
loop_
_entity_poly.entity_id
_entity_poly.type
_entity_poly.pdbx_seq_one_letter_code
_entity_poly.pdbx_strand_id
1 'polypeptide(L)'
;MCIRDRPGEGGELPGTKVDDYIAKIRHSTPGVGLISPPPHHDIYSIEDIAQLIHDLKNANRASRISVKLVSEIGVGTIASGVVKAKTDHLVIAGHDGGTGASPLTSIKHAGLPWELGIAETHQTLVMNNLRSRVVLQTDGQLKTGRDVAIAAILGAEEFGFSTAPLVTLGCIMMRKCHLNTCPVGIATQDKELRKKFHGKPENVVNYLFMVAKELRMIMAKLGIKKVNDLIGRVDLLEMEKALNHWKRDGLDLSKILTPAEIVYKDTEVFNLSLIHI
;
A
#
# COMPACT_ATOMS: atom_id res chain seq x y z
N MET A 1 7.41 15.93 -12.94
CA MET A 1 7.44 14.53 -12.48
C MET A 1 6.02 14.14 -12.12
N CYS A 2 5.46 13.12 -12.71
CA CYS A 2 4.09 12.71 -12.40
C CYS A 2 4.13 11.99 -11.05
N ILE A 3 3.41 12.50 -10.06
CA ILE A 3 3.28 11.88 -8.72
C ILE A 3 2.51 10.56 -8.82
N ARG A 4 2.00 10.26 -10.01
CA ARG A 4 1.10 9.19 -10.29
C ARG A 4 1.42 8.54 -11.61
N ASP A 5 1.87 7.31 -11.59
CA ASP A 5 2.19 6.51 -12.77
C ASP A 5 1.39 5.22 -12.89
N ARG A 6 0.29 5.13 -12.16
CA ARG A 6 -0.74 4.11 -12.36
C ARG A 6 -1.96 4.72 -13.02
N PRO A 7 -2.14 4.61 -14.34
CA PRO A 7 -3.34 5.09 -15.01
C PRO A 7 -4.58 4.30 -14.56
N GLY A 8 -5.70 4.99 -14.42
CA GLY A 8 -7.00 4.39 -14.09
C GLY A 8 -7.17 3.93 -12.64
N GLU A 9 -6.42 4.52 -11.70
CA GLU A 9 -6.55 4.20 -10.28
C GLU A 9 -7.58 5.02 -9.56
N GLY A 10 -8.03 4.44 -8.45
CA GLY A 10 -8.77 5.09 -7.38
C GLY A 10 -10.03 5.82 -7.82
N GLY A 11 -11.18 5.24 -7.61
CA GLY A 11 -12.47 5.87 -7.92
C GLY A 11 -12.94 5.72 -9.37
N GLU A 12 -12.08 5.34 -10.30
CA GLU A 12 -12.51 4.94 -11.65
C GLU A 12 -13.44 3.73 -11.57
N LEU A 13 -14.52 3.78 -12.33
CA LEU A 13 -15.48 2.70 -12.43
C LEU A 13 -16.04 2.61 -13.85
N PRO A 14 -16.06 1.43 -14.48
CA PRO A 14 -16.66 1.28 -15.81
C PRO A 14 -18.17 1.51 -15.76
N GLY A 15 -18.74 2.11 -16.81
CA GLY A 15 -20.15 2.46 -16.86
C GLY A 15 -21.10 1.28 -16.59
N THR A 16 -20.68 0.07 -16.94
CA THR A 16 -21.43 -1.17 -16.63
C THR A 16 -21.61 -1.46 -15.14
N LYS A 17 -20.81 -0.82 -14.28
CA LYS A 17 -20.91 -0.91 -12.83
C LYS A 17 -21.62 0.28 -12.18
N VAL A 18 -21.92 1.33 -12.97
CA VAL A 18 -22.60 2.53 -12.48
C VAL A 18 -24.11 2.34 -12.66
N ASP A 19 -24.73 1.66 -11.70
CA ASP A 19 -26.17 1.55 -11.60
C ASP A 19 -26.79 2.83 -11.00
N ASP A 20 -28.12 2.89 -10.88
CA ASP A 20 -28.84 4.03 -10.33
C ASP A 20 -28.39 4.38 -8.90
N TYR A 21 -28.10 3.35 -8.09
CA TYR A 21 -27.64 3.53 -6.71
C TYR A 21 -26.23 4.15 -6.66
N ILE A 22 -25.29 3.60 -7.43
CA ILE A 22 -23.92 4.13 -7.51
C ILE A 22 -23.92 5.53 -8.09
N ALA A 23 -24.67 5.77 -9.17
CA ALA A 23 -24.81 7.09 -9.78
C ALA A 23 -25.32 8.13 -8.78
N LYS A 24 -26.33 7.80 -8.00
CA LYS A 24 -26.87 8.68 -6.96
C LYS A 24 -25.81 9.05 -5.91
N ILE A 25 -25.07 8.06 -5.39
CA ILE A 25 -24.03 8.28 -4.36
C ILE A 25 -22.86 9.10 -4.93
N ARG A 26 -22.51 8.86 -6.20
CA ARG A 26 -21.38 9.51 -6.86
C ARG A 26 -21.75 10.82 -7.55
N HIS A 27 -22.99 11.28 -7.43
CA HIS A 27 -23.51 12.46 -8.12
C HIS A 27 -23.23 12.43 -9.63
N SER A 28 -23.49 11.28 -10.26
CA SER A 28 -23.21 10.99 -11.67
C SER A 28 -24.46 10.46 -12.39
N THR A 29 -24.33 10.15 -13.67
CA THR A 29 -25.38 9.58 -14.51
C THR A 29 -25.23 8.07 -14.60
N PRO A 30 -26.31 7.27 -14.43
CA PRO A 30 -26.27 5.83 -14.59
C PRO A 30 -25.73 5.42 -15.97
N GLY A 31 -24.92 4.36 -16.00
CA GLY A 31 -24.34 3.83 -17.24
C GLY A 31 -23.15 4.61 -17.78
N VAL A 32 -22.83 5.76 -17.22
CA VAL A 32 -21.65 6.55 -17.60
C VAL A 32 -20.47 6.16 -16.71
N GLY A 33 -19.31 5.88 -17.32
CA GLY A 33 -18.10 5.55 -16.59
C GLY A 33 -17.63 6.71 -15.70
N LEU A 34 -17.19 6.37 -14.50
CA LEU A 34 -16.58 7.34 -13.58
C LEU A 34 -15.08 7.38 -13.85
N ILE A 35 -14.55 8.56 -14.01
CA ILE A 35 -13.09 8.80 -14.06
C ILE A 35 -12.51 8.87 -12.66
N SER A 36 -11.21 8.86 -12.57
CA SER A 36 -10.50 9.08 -11.29
C SER A 36 -10.92 10.41 -10.65
N PRO A 37 -10.94 10.49 -9.30
CA PRO A 37 -11.30 11.72 -8.59
C PRO A 37 -10.42 12.90 -9.00
N PRO A 38 -10.91 14.14 -8.89
CA PRO A 38 -10.18 15.37 -9.24
C PRO A 38 -8.73 15.42 -8.71
N PRO A 39 -8.41 15.04 -7.45
CA PRO A 39 -7.03 15.06 -6.96
C PRO A 39 -6.03 14.33 -7.83
N HIS A 40 -6.47 13.34 -8.58
CA HIS A 40 -5.60 12.59 -9.49
C HIS A 40 -5.28 13.35 -10.81
N HIS A 41 -6.05 14.34 -11.15
CA HIS A 41 -5.89 15.14 -12.38
C HIS A 41 -5.39 16.55 -12.10
N ASP A 42 -5.62 17.08 -10.90
CA ASP A 42 -5.38 18.47 -10.55
C ASP A 42 -4.13 18.66 -9.69
N ILE A 43 -3.53 17.58 -9.20
CA ILE A 43 -2.31 17.62 -8.39
C ILE A 43 -1.13 17.22 -9.26
N TYR A 44 -0.21 18.16 -9.50
CA TYR A 44 0.97 17.99 -10.33
C TYR A 44 2.29 18.20 -9.58
N SER A 45 2.22 18.76 -8.38
CA SER A 45 3.39 19.07 -7.57
C SER A 45 3.19 18.72 -6.09
N ILE A 46 4.30 18.70 -5.33
CA ILE A 46 4.25 18.52 -3.87
C ILE A 46 3.57 19.73 -3.21
N GLU A 47 3.68 20.91 -3.79
CA GLU A 47 3.04 22.13 -3.31
C GLU A 47 1.51 22.03 -3.42
N ASP A 48 0.98 21.46 -4.50
CA ASP A 48 -0.46 21.22 -4.65
C ASP A 48 -0.95 20.23 -3.58
N ILE A 49 -0.18 19.16 -3.31
CA ILE A 49 -0.48 18.23 -2.21
C ILE A 49 -0.46 18.96 -0.87
N ALA A 50 0.53 19.83 -0.63
CA ALA A 50 0.65 20.58 0.62
C ALA A 50 -0.57 21.48 0.86
N GLN A 51 -1.04 22.16 -0.20
CA GLN A 51 -2.26 22.96 -0.13
C GLN A 51 -3.47 22.08 0.20
N LEU A 52 -3.65 20.96 -0.50
CA LEU A 52 -4.77 20.05 -0.25
C LEU A 52 -4.74 19.47 1.17
N ILE A 53 -3.58 19.08 1.69
CA ILE A 53 -3.43 18.61 3.08
C ILE A 53 -3.84 19.71 4.05
N HIS A 54 -3.39 20.95 3.82
CA HIS A 54 -3.76 22.09 4.65
C HIS A 54 -5.27 22.33 4.65
N ASP A 55 -5.92 22.29 3.50
CA ASP A 55 -7.36 22.52 3.36
C ASP A 55 -8.17 21.39 4.03
N LEU A 56 -7.76 20.13 3.87
CA LEU A 56 -8.37 18.99 4.54
C LEU A 56 -8.22 19.07 6.07
N LYS A 57 -7.07 19.51 6.58
CA LYS A 57 -6.85 19.74 8.01
C LYS A 57 -7.70 20.88 8.55
N ASN A 58 -7.93 21.92 7.77
CA ASN A 58 -8.83 23.01 8.15
C ASN A 58 -10.30 22.58 8.16
N ALA A 59 -10.70 21.74 7.22
CA ALA A 59 -12.03 21.17 7.19
C ALA A 59 -12.29 20.22 8.39
N ASN A 60 -11.31 19.41 8.76
CA ASN A 60 -11.37 18.55 9.95
C ASN A 60 -9.99 18.36 10.58
N ARG A 61 -9.71 19.10 11.64
CA ARG A 61 -8.41 19.07 12.35
C ARG A 61 -8.08 17.73 13.00
N ALA A 62 -9.09 16.93 13.35
CA ALA A 62 -8.91 15.62 13.97
C ALA A 62 -8.64 14.51 12.95
N SER A 63 -8.83 14.76 11.66
CA SER A 63 -8.62 13.76 10.62
C SER A 63 -7.14 13.45 10.41
N ARG A 64 -6.82 12.17 10.29
CA ARG A 64 -5.52 11.67 9.84
C ARG A 64 -5.49 11.74 8.31
N ILE A 65 -4.60 12.55 7.76
CA ILE A 65 -4.44 12.72 6.32
C ILE A 65 -3.43 11.71 5.80
N SER A 66 -3.87 10.93 4.81
CA SER A 66 -3.05 9.89 4.18
C SER A 66 -2.75 10.24 2.73
N VAL A 67 -1.49 10.11 2.35
CA VAL A 67 -1.05 10.23 0.96
C VAL A 67 -0.52 8.88 0.49
N LYS A 68 -0.91 8.45 -0.72
CA LYS A 68 -0.44 7.21 -1.33
C LYS A 68 0.50 7.53 -2.50
N LEU A 69 1.68 6.94 -2.47
CA LEU A 69 2.69 7.02 -3.52
C LEU A 69 2.94 5.63 -4.12
N VAL A 70 3.28 5.58 -5.38
CA VAL A 70 3.67 4.35 -6.06
C VAL A 70 5.15 4.08 -5.82
N SER A 71 5.51 2.82 -5.57
CA SER A 71 6.90 2.37 -5.51
C SER A 71 7.55 2.55 -6.88
N GLU A 72 8.43 3.53 -6.98
CA GLU A 72 9.26 3.81 -8.15
C GLU A 72 10.60 4.41 -7.72
N ILE A 73 11.55 4.51 -8.63
CA ILE A 73 12.87 5.13 -8.36
C ILE A 73 12.66 6.59 -8.00
N GLY A 74 13.21 7.03 -6.87
CA GLY A 74 13.10 8.41 -6.38
C GLY A 74 11.88 8.65 -5.48
N VAL A 75 11.08 7.63 -5.17
CA VAL A 75 9.92 7.76 -4.29
C VAL A 75 10.28 8.31 -2.91
N GLY A 76 11.47 8.00 -2.40
CA GLY A 76 11.97 8.53 -1.12
C GLY A 76 12.09 10.07 -1.12
N THR A 77 12.52 10.66 -2.23
CA THR A 77 12.58 12.12 -2.37
C THR A 77 11.18 12.75 -2.39
N ILE A 78 10.24 12.15 -3.13
CA ILE A 78 8.85 12.58 -3.17
C ILE A 78 8.23 12.47 -1.76
N ALA A 79 8.45 11.33 -1.10
CA ALA A 79 7.99 11.07 0.26
C ALA A 79 8.48 12.13 1.24
N SER A 80 9.74 12.54 1.16
CA SER A 80 10.30 13.60 2.00
C SER A 80 9.57 14.94 1.81
N GLY A 81 9.24 15.28 0.57
CA GLY A 81 8.42 16.48 0.27
C GLY A 81 7.01 16.39 0.86
N VAL A 82 6.34 15.24 0.69
CA VAL A 82 4.99 14.99 1.22
C VAL A 82 4.98 15.02 2.76
N VAL A 83 6.00 14.48 3.42
CA VAL A 83 6.13 14.55 4.89
C VAL A 83 6.35 15.98 5.36
N LYS A 84 7.15 16.78 4.65
CA LYS A 84 7.30 18.22 4.93
C LYS A 84 5.98 18.97 4.76
N ALA A 85 5.10 18.53 3.88
CA ALA A 85 3.73 19.04 3.71
C ALA A 85 2.78 18.66 4.86
N LYS A 86 3.27 18.00 5.92
CA LYS A 86 2.53 17.61 7.14
C LYS A 86 1.46 16.55 6.94
N THR A 87 1.68 15.60 6.04
CA THR A 87 0.88 14.37 6.02
C THR A 87 1.10 13.56 7.30
N ASP A 88 0.06 12.91 7.82
CA ASP A 88 0.15 12.06 9.02
C ASP A 88 0.51 10.62 8.67
N HIS A 89 0.19 10.20 7.45
CA HIS A 89 0.28 8.83 7.01
C HIS A 89 0.70 8.75 5.55
N LEU A 90 1.64 7.89 5.25
CA LEU A 90 2.18 7.69 3.91
C LEU A 90 2.10 6.22 3.52
N VAL A 91 1.44 5.92 2.41
CA VAL A 91 1.35 4.58 1.85
C VAL A 91 2.28 4.46 0.65
N ILE A 92 3.19 3.50 0.69
CA ILE A 92 4.01 3.11 -0.46
C ILE A 92 3.41 1.87 -1.09
N ALA A 93 2.86 2.02 -2.29
CA ALA A 93 2.16 0.96 -3.01
C ALA A 93 3.09 0.25 -3.98
N GLY A 94 3.19 -1.07 -3.87
CA GLY A 94 3.87 -1.88 -4.89
C GLY A 94 3.08 -1.94 -6.20
N HIS A 95 3.76 -2.36 -7.28
CA HIS A 95 3.15 -2.55 -8.62
C HIS A 95 2.08 -3.64 -8.63
N ASP A 96 2.26 -4.68 -7.82
CA ASP A 96 1.38 -5.86 -7.79
C ASP A 96 0.19 -5.59 -6.86
N GLY A 97 -0.79 -5.08 -7.40
CA GLY A 97 -2.05 -4.80 -6.77
C GLY A 97 -3.06 -4.57 -7.87
N GLY A 98 -4.23 -4.17 -7.54
CA GLY A 98 -5.18 -3.93 -8.57
C GLY A 98 -6.39 -3.19 -8.08
N THR A 99 -7.06 -2.60 -9.01
CA THR A 99 -8.37 -2.06 -8.78
C THR A 99 -9.40 -2.90 -9.51
N GLY A 100 -10.64 -2.92 -9.04
CA GLY A 100 -11.74 -3.56 -9.75
C GLY A 100 -12.14 -2.84 -11.04
N ALA A 101 -11.45 -1.78 -11.41
CA ALA A 101 -11.75 -0.93 -12.56
C ALA A 101 -10.63 -0.91 -13.60
N SER A 102 -9.37 -1.00 -13.19
CA SER A 102 -8.23 -0.87 -14.10
C SER A 102 -8.05 -2.07 -15.01
N PRO A 103 -7.68 -1.83 -16.27
CA PRO A 103 -7.32 -2.90 -17.20
C PRO A 103 -6.06 -3.64 -16.76
N LEU A 104 -5.91 -4.88 -17.18
CA LEU A 104 -4.81 -5.75 -16.77
C LEU A 104 -3.43 -5.20 -17.13
N THR A 105 -3.32 -4.48 -18.23
CA THR A 105 -2.09 -3.83 -18.67
C THR A 105 -1.56 -2.82 -17.67
N SER A 106 -2.43 -1.98 -17.11
CA SER A 106 -2.07 -0.99 -16.09
C SER A 106 -1.60 -1.65 -14.79
N ILE A 107 -2.21 -2.78 -14.42
CA ILE A 107 -1.86 -3.51 -13.20
C ILE A 107 -0.49 -4.19 -13.33
N LYS A 108 -0.13 -4.64 -14.52
CA LYS A 108 1.09 -5.44 -14.75
C LYS A 108 2.35 -4.62 -15.04
N HIS A 109 2.20 -3.40 -15.51
CA HIS A 109 3.31 -2.68 -16.16
C HIS A 109 3.62 -1.31 -15.54
N ALA A 110 3.02 -0.97 -14.41
CA ALA A 110 3.29 0.28 -13.71
C ALA A 110 3.83 0.03 -12.29
N GLY A 111 4.86 0.77 -11.90
CA GLY A 111 5.47 0.69 -10.58
C GLY A 111 6.51 -0.43 -10.40
N LEU A 112 7.13 -0.45 -9.23
CA LEU A 112 8.13 -1.43 -8.79
C LEU A 112 7.59 -2.29 -7.63
N PRO A 113 8.26 -3.38 -7.26
CA PRO A 113 7.96 -4.10 -6.02
C PRO A 113 7.96 -3.16 -4.81
N TRP A 114 7.04 -3.40 -3.88
CA TRP A 114 6.89 -2.56 -2.68
C TRP A 114 8.16 -2.57 -1.80
N GLU A 115 8.93 -3.64 -1.83
CA GLU A 115 10.17 -3.80 -1.07
C GLU A 115 11.19 -2.71 -1.42
N LEU A 116 11.30 -2.36 -2.69
CA LEU A 116 12.20 -1.31 -3.15
C LEU A 116 11.74 0.07 -2.69
N GLY A 117 10.45 0.36 -2.87
CA GLY A 117 9.89 1.67 -2.52
C GLY A 117 9.88 1.93 -1.02
N ILE A 118 9.52 0.92 -0.20
CA ILE A 118 9.50 1.09 1.27
C ILE A 118 10.91 1.28 1.83
N ALA A 119 11.89 0.49 1.36
CA ALA A 119 13.27 0.61 1.81
C ALA A 119 13.87 1.97 1.45
N GLU A 120 13.72 2.43 0.20
CA GLU A 120 14.18 3.76 -0.23
C GLU A 120 13.50 4.87 0.59
N THR A 121 12.18 4.77 0.79
CA THR A 121 11.44 5.77 1.55
C THR A 121 11.90 5.82 3.01
N HIS A 122 12.01 4.67 3.66
CA HIS A 122 12.46 4.59 5.05
C HIS A 122 13.86 5.20 5.22
N GLN A 123 14.82 4.76 4.41
CA GLN A 123 16.19 5.26 4.46
C GLN A 123 16.25 6.78 4.23
N THR A 124 15.53 7.29 3.22
CA THR A 124 15.52 8.72 2.91
C THR A 124 14.89 9.56 4.03
N LEU A 125 13.80 9.07 4.63
CA LEU A 125 13.15 9.77 5.75
C LEU A 125 14.01 9.77 7.02
N VAL A 126 14.71 8.67 7.33
CA VAL A 126 15.65 8.60 8.45
C VAL A 126 16.80 9.57 8.23
N MET A 127 17.44 9.53 7.08
CA MET A 127 18.56 10.42 6.71
C MET A 127 18.19 11.91 6.85
N ASN A 128 16.96 12.28 6.56
CA ASN A 128 16.48 13.66 6.62
C ASN A 128 15.81 14.05 7.95
N ASN A 129 15.83 13.21 8.98
CA ASN A 129 15.14 13.39 10.25
C ASN A 129 13.64 13.68 10.09
N LEU A 130 13.01 12.98 9.20
CA LEU A 130 11.57 13.10 8.88
C LEU A 130 10.78 11.86 9.29
N ARG A 131 11.45 10.74 9.57
CA ARG A 131 10.82 9.44 9.76
C ARG A 131 9.81 9.42 10.91
N SER A 132 10.11 10.08 12.02
CA SER A 132 9.23 10.16 13.19
C SER A 132 7.95 10.97 12.98
N ARG A 133 7.86 11.74 11.90
CA ARG A 133 6.73 12.66 11.63
C ARG A 133 5.56 12.01 10.90
N VAL A 134 5.73 10.79 10.41
CA VAL A 134 4.75 10.10 9.56
C VAL A 134 4.67 8.63 9.91
N VAL A 135 3.47 8.07 9.89
CA VAL A 135 3.28 6.61 9.92
C VAL A 135 3.45 6.08 8.51
N LEU A 136 4.31 5.08 8.35
CA LEU A 136 4.66 4.51 7.06
C LEU A 136 3.97 3.16 6.86
N GLN A 137 3.14 3.08 5.82
CA GLN A 137 2.44 1.86 5.41
C GLN A 137 2.97 1.37 4.08
N THR A 138 2.94 0.06 3.86
CA THR A 138 3.11 -0.52 2.52
C THR A 138 1.97 -1.45 2.16
N ASP A 139 1.66 -1.52 0.87
CA ASP A 139 0.76 -2.49 0.26
C ASP A 139 1.32 -3.00 -1.07
N GLY A 140 0.71 -4.03 -1.64
CA GLY A 140 1.16 -4.64 -2.89
C GLY A 140 1.36 -6.14 -2.73
N GLN A 141 0.27 -6.89 -2.52
CA GLN A 141 0.27 -8.36 -2.40
C GLN A 141 0.84 -8.93 -1.10
N LEU A 142 0.79 -8.20 0.00
CA LEU A 142 1.04 -8.80 1.31
C LEU A 142 0.01 -9.89 1.60
N LYS A 143 0.46 -11.08 2.01
CA LYS A 143 -0.41 -12.26 2.21
C LYS A 143 -0.13 -13.04 3.49
N THR A 144 1.10 -13.01 3.98
CA THR A 144 1.59 -13.87 5.07
C THR A 144 2.20 -13.07 6.20
N GLY A 145 2.38 -13.69 7.35
CA GLY A 145 3.13 -13.09 8.46
C GLY A 145 4.60 -12.86 8.10
N ARG A 146 5.15 -13.66 7.17
CA ARG A 146 6.50 -13.44 6.63
C ARG A 146 6.58 -12.14 5.83
N ASP A 147 5.59 -11.84 4.98
CA ASP A 147 5.56 -10.59 4.21
C ASP A 147 5.49 -9.38 5.16
N VAL A 148 4.67 -9.48 6.22
CA VAL A 148 4.58 -8.46 7.26
C VAL A 148 5.92 -8.26 7.99
N ALA A 149 6.62 -9.36 8.34
CA ALA A 149 7.92 -9.29 8.98
C ALA A 149 8.94 -8.58 8.08
N ILE A 150 9.01 -8.94 6.80
CA ILE A 150 9.91 -8.30 5.82
C ILE A 150 9.55 -6.82 5.66
N ALA A 151 8.27 -6.48 5.55
CA ALA A 151 7.82 -5.11 5.42
C ALA A 151 8.20 -4.25 6.64
N ALA A 152 8.03 -4.79 7.86
CA ALA A 152 8.47 -4.12 9.09
C ALA A 152 10.00 -3.93 9.11
N ILE A 153 10.75 -4.95 8.79
CA ILE A 153 12.21 -4.90 8.74
C ILE A 153 12.70 -3.85 7.73
N LEU A 154 12.01 -3.70 6.59
CA LEU A 154 12.31 -2.66 5.59
C LEU A 154 11.78 -1.28 5.96
N GLY A 155 11.04 -1.13 7.06
CA GLY A 155 10.67 0.16 7.63
C GLY A 155 9.18 0.49 7.71
N ALA A 156 8.27 -0.44 7.36
CA ALA A 156 6.83 -0.21 7.47
C ALA A 156 6.32 -0.41 8.91
N GLU A 157 5.35 0.42 9.33
CA GLU A 157 4.62 0.32 10.60
C GLU A 157 3.20 -0.21 10.42
N GLU A 158 2.61 0.02 9.25
CA GLU A 158 1.27 -0.45 8.88
C GLU A 158 1.33 -1.29 7.59
N PHE A 159 0.38 -2.20 7.44
CA PHE A 159 0.40 -3.22 6.38
C PHE A 159 -0.96 -3.31 5.71
N GLY A 160 -0.99 -3.07 4.38
CA GLY A 160 -2.20 -3.08 3.58
C GLY A 160 -2.47 -4.44 2.94
N PHE A 161 -3.65 -5.01 3.18
CA PHE A 161 -4.12 -6.26 2.59
C PHE A 161 -5.33 -6.03 1.71
N SER A 162 -5.33 -6.58 0.51
CA SER A 162 -6.47 -6.54 -0.41
C SER A 162 -6.77 -7.91 -1.01
N THR A 163 -5.87 -8.46 -1.81
CA THR A 163 -6.09 -9.72 -2.53
C THR A 163 -6.29 -10.91 -1.57
N ALA A 164 -5.50 -11.01 -0.50
CA ALA A 164 -5.58 -12.13 0.41
C ALA A 164 -6.94 -12.21 1.15
N PRO A 165 -7.48 -11.13 1.74
CA PRO A 165 -8.85 -11.13 2.26
C PRO A 165 -9.91 -11.49 1.21
N LEU A 166 -9.76 -11.04 -0.04
CA LEU A 166 -10.68 -11.43 -1.11
C LEU A 166 -10.61 -12.93 -1.42
N VAL A 167 -9.42 -13.52 -1.41
CA VAL A 167 -9.23 -14.97 -1.61
C VAL A 167 -9.90 -15.76 -0.48
N THR A 168 -9.79 -15.32 0.76
CA THR A 168 -10.48 -15.98 1.90
C THR A 168 -12.00 -15.89 1.80
N LEU A 169 -12.51 -14.90 1.09
CA LEU A 169 -13.94 -14.75 0.79
C LEU A 169 -14.39 -15.54 -0.45
N GLY A 170 -13.49 -16.29 -1.10
CA GLY A 170 -13.80 -17.11 -2.26
C GLY A 170 -13.42 -16.51 -3.62
N CYS A 171 -12.59 -15.47 -3.66
CA CYS A 171 -12.06 -14.94 -4.92
C CYS A 171 -11.12 -15.96 -5.58
N ILE A 172 -11.40 -16.31 -6.84
CA ILE A 172 -10.59 -17.24 -7.63
C ILE A 172 -9.48 -16.56 -8.46
N MET A 173 -9.25 -15.26 -8.24
CA MET A 173 -8.24 -14.44 -8.92
C MET A 173 -8.32 -14.44 -10.46
N MET A 174 -9.52 -14.54 -10.99
CA MET A 174 -9.75 -14.57 -12.45
C MET A 174 -9.42 -13.25 -13.15
N ARG A 175 -9.26 -12.15 -12.40
CA ARG A 175 -8.91 -10.80 -12.90
C ARG A 175 -9.88 -10.23 -13.95
N LYS A 176 -11.17 -10.60 -13.86
CA LYS A 176 -12.26 -10.07 -14.70
C LYS A 176 -13.12 -9.02 -13.96
N CYS A 177 -12.61 -8.47 -12.86
CA CYS A 177 -13.35 -7.52 -12.02
C CYS A 177 -13.79 -6.26 -12.80
N HIS A 178 -12.95 -5.77 -13.71
CA HIS A 178 -13.23 -4.59 -14.52
C HIS A 178 -14.38 -4.80 -15.54
N LEU A 179 -14.69 -6.04 -15.89
CA LEU A 179 -15.74 -6.37 -16.86
C LEU A 179 -17.14 -6.55 -16.25
N ASN A 180 -17.29 -6.40 -14.93
CA ASN A 180 -18.53 -6.66 -14.21
C ASN A 180 -19.02 -8.13 -14.28
N THR A 181 -18.17 -9.07 -14.65
CA THR A 181 -18.48 -10.49 -14.91
C THR A 181 -17.84 -11.42 -13.88
N CYS A 182 -17.70 -10.99 -12.63
CA CYS A 182 -17.09 -11.79 -11.58
C CYS A 182 -17.90 -13.08 -11.32
N PRO A 183 -17.37 -14.28 -11.63
CA PRO A 183 -18.14 -15.52 -11.55
C PRO A 183 -18.50 -15.96 -10.13
N VAL A 184 -17.78 -15.43 -9.13
CA VAL A 184 -18.00 -15.72 -7.70
C VAL A 184 -18.76 -14.61 -6.98
N GLY A 185 -19.23 -13.59 -7.69
CA GLY A 185 -20.10 -12.56 -7.15
C GLY A 185 -19.45 -11.49 -6.25
N ILE A 186 -18.12 -11.51 -6.05
CA ILE A 186 -17.44 -10.58 -5.13
C ILE A 186 -17.32 -9.18 -5.72
N ALA A 187 -16.94 -9.05 -6.99
CA ALA A 187 -16.59 -7.78 -7.62
C ALA A 187 -17.48 -7.47 -8.82
N THR A 188 -18.78 -7.57 -8.66
CA THR A 188 -19.78 -7.32 -9.71
C THR A 188 -21.00 -6.59 -9.14
N GLN A 189 -21.67 -5.82 -9.98
CA GLN A 189 -22.97 -5.22 -9.70
C GLN A 189 -24.13 -6.04 -10.30
N ASP A 190 -23.82 -7.06 -11.10
CA ASP A 190 -24.86 -7.97 -11.62
C ASP A 190 -25.55 -8.72 -10.49
N LYS A 191 -26.90 -8.60 -10.44
CA LYS A 191 -27.71 -9.13 -9.33
C LYS A 191 -27.68 -10.67 -9.26
N GLU A 192 -27.60 -11.35 -10.39
CA GLU A 192 -27.58 -12.82 -10.44
C GLU A 192 -26.19 -13.35 -10.06
N LEU A 193 -25.12 -12.69 -10.52
CA LEU A 193 -23.77 -13.07 -10.12
C LEU A 193 -23.52 -12.83 -8.62
N ARG A 194 -24.05 -11.74 -8.06
CA ARG A 194 -23.93 -11.45 -6.61
C ARG A 194 -24.54 -12.54 -5.72
N LYS A 195 -25.57 -13.24 -6.17
CA LYS A 195 -26.17 -14.37 -5.43
C LYS A 195 -25.21 -15.53 -5.21
N LYS A 196 -24.14 -15.63 -6.02
CA LYS A 196 -23.10 -16.65 -5.92
C LYS A 196 -22.06 -16.37 -4.83
N PHE A 197 -22.12 -15.22 -4.19
CA PHE A 197 -21.19 -14.86 -3.13
C PHE A 197 -21.51 -15.62 -1.84
N HIS A 198 -20.56 -16.41 -1.35
CA HIS A 198 -20.69 -17.22 -0.14
C HIS A 198 -19.68 -16.88 0.96
N GLY A 199 -18.90 -15.79 0.77
CA GLY A 199 -17.90 -15.35 1.75
C GLY A 199 -18.54 -14.95 3.08
N LYS A 200 -17.84 -15.26 4.18
CA LYS A 200 -18.25 -14.92 5.54
C LYS A 200 -17.20 -14.02 6.20
N PRO A 201 -17.62 -13.06 7.05
CA PRO A 201 -16.67 -12.19 7.77
C PRO A 201 -15.64 -12.98 8.59
N GLU A 202 -16.05 -14.10 9.19
CA GLU A 202 -15.18 -14.96 10.02
C GLU A 202 -13.98 -15.49 9.23
N ASN A 203 -14.10 -15.68 7.93
CA ASN A 203 -13.00 -16.12 7.09
C ASN A 203 -11.86 -15.09 7.10
N VAL A 204 -12.20 -13.80 7.00
CA VAL A 204 -11.21 -12.70 7.05
C VAL A 204 -10.64 -12.56 8.45
N VAL A 205 -11.48 -12.64 9.49
CA VAL A 205 -11.02 -12.58 10.90
C VAL A 205 -10.01 -13.68 11.17
N ASN A 206 -10.34 -14.93 10.84
CA ASN A 206 -9.46 -16.08 11.03
C ASN A 206 -8.15 -15.94 10.26
N TYR A 207 -8.23 -15.45 9.01
CA TYR A 207 -7.04 -15.20 8.20
C TYR A 207 -6.10 -14.20 8.87
N LEU A 208 -6.61 -13.06 9.35
CA LEU A 208 -5.78 -12.06 10.01
C LEU A 208 -5.16 -12.57 11.32
N PHE A 209 -5.90 -13.39 12.09
CA PHE A 209 -5.31 -14.09 13.25
C PHE A 209 -4.20 -15.05 12.86
N MET A 210 -4.33 -15.77 11.73
CA MET A 210 -3.26 -16.66 11.23
C MET A 210 -2.02 -15.87 10.83
N VAL A 211 -2.18 -14.75 10.12
CA VAL A 211 -1.08 -13.82 9.76
C VAL A 211 -0.37 -13.32 11.02
N ALA A 212 -1.13 -12.86 12.01
CA ALA A 212 -0.57 -12.37 13.27
C ALA A 212 0.16 -13.49 14.05
N LYS A 213 -0.38 -14.72 14.05
CA LYS A 213 0.27 -15.88 14.67
C LYS A 213 1.59 -16.22 13.98
N GLU A 214 1.62 -16.25 12.67
CA GLU A 214 2.84 -16.49 11.90
C GLU A 214 3.90 -15.42 12.18
N LEU A 215 3.52 -14.12 12.15
CA LEU A 215 4.40 -13.04 12.51
C LEU A 215 5.00 -13.22 13.91
N ARG A 216 4.18 -13.54 14.90
CA ARG A 216 4.65 -13.82 16.29
C ARG A 216 5.64 -14.98 16.35
N MET A 217 5.42 -16.03 15.56
CA MET A 217 6.35 -17.17 15.49
C MET A 217 7.70 -16.76 14.89
N ILE A 218 7.70 -15.92 13.85
CA ILE A 218 8.92 -15.38 13.25
C ILE A 218 9.65 -14.49 14.27
N MET A 219 8.95 -13.55 14.89
CA MET A 219 9.51 -12.67 15.91
C MET A 219 10.11 -13.45 17.09
N ALA A 220 9.44 -14.52 17.55
CA ALA A 220 9.94 -15.37 18.62
C ALA A 220 11.26 -16.06 18.24
N LYS A 221 11.39 -16.53 16.97
CA LYS A 221 12.66 -17.11 16.46
C LYS A 221 13.77 -16.08 16.39
N LEU A 222 13.45 -14.82 16.12
CA LEU A 222 14.40 -13.69 16.07
C LEU A 222 14.68 -13.11 17.49
N GLY A 223 14.00 -13.57 18.53
CA GLY A 223 14.13 -13.02 19.89
C GLY A 223 13.51 -11.66 20.10
N ILE A 224 12.63 -11.21 19.20
CA ILE A 224 12.01 -9.89 19.21
C ILE A 224 10.63 -9.94 19.84
N LYS A 225 10.36 -9.04 20.80
CA LYS A 225 9.11 -9.03 21.58
C LYS A 225 8.06 -8.05 21.06
N LYS A 226 8.47 -6.92 20.49
CA LYS A 226 7.57 -5.86 20.01
C LYS A 226 7.76 -5.68 18.50
N VAL A 227 6.68 -5.43 17.76
CA VAL A 227 6.74 -5.17 16.31
C VAL A 227 7.59 -3.94 16.00
N ASN A 228 7.52 -2.90 16.83
CA ASN A 228 8.34 -1.70 16.66
C ASN A 228 9.86 -1.99 16.69
N ASP A 229 10.28 -3.04 17.41
CA ASP A 229 11.68 -3.43 17.47
C ASP A 229 12.17 -4.14 16.18
N LEU A 230 11.26 -4.43 15.24
CA LEU A 230 11.58 -4.93 13.90
C LEU A 230 11.86 -3.80 12.89
N ILE A 231 11.31 -2.60 13.13
CA ILE A 231 11.28 -1.54 12.13
C ILE A 231 12.70 -1.10 11.79
N GLY A 232 13.02 -1.19 10.50
CA GLY A 232 14.34 -0.79 9.99
C GLY A 232 15.51 -1.76 10.31
N ARG A 233 15.24 -2.93 10.92
CA ARG A 233 16.26 -3.92 11.30
C ARG A 233 16.70 -4.78 10.12
N VAL A 234 17.19 -4.15 9.05
CA VAL A 234 17.65 -4.84 7.83
C VAL A 234 18.81 -5.80 8.06
N ASP A 235 19.50 -5.68 9.19
CA ASP A 235 20.51 -6.64 9.68
C ASP A 235 19.96 -8.05 9.92
N LEU A 236 18.63 -8.21 10.02
CA LEU A 236 17.93 -9.50 10.17
C LEU A 236 17.61 -10.16 8.82
N LEU A 237 17.91 -9.51 7.70
CA LEU A 237 17.69 -10.04 6.36
C LEU A 237 18.99 -10.42 5.72
N GLU A 238 19.03 -11.64 5.18
CA GLU A 238 20.14 -12.12 4.37
C GLU A 238 19.65 -12.42 2.94
N MET A 239 20.50 -12.10 1.96
CA MET A 239 20.24 -12.52 0.59
C MET A 239 20.55 -14.00 0.45
N GLU A 240 19.52 -14.85 0.38
CA GLU A 240 19.69 -16.28 0.29
C GLU A 240 20.41 -16.69 -1.00
N LYS A 241 21.51 -17.39 -0.86
CA LYS A 241 22.31 -17.90 -1.99
C LYS A 241 21.73 -19.21 -2.58
N ALA A 242 20.68 -19.76 -1.97
CA ALA A 242 20.17 -21.09 -2.28
C ALA A 242 19.36 -21.19 -3.58
N LEU A 243 18.85 -20.11 -4.13
CA LEU A 243 18.10 -20.13 -5.38
C LEU A 243 19.05 -20.22 -6.57
N ASN A 244 19.23 -21.41 -7.09
CA ASN A 244 19.97 -21.64 -8.33
C ASN A 244 19.09 -21.28 -9.54
N HIS A 245 18.97 -19.98 -9.83
CA HIS A 245 18.15 -19.47 -10.94
C HIS A 245 18.96 -18.45 -11.74
N TRP A 246 18.99 -18.57 -13.06
CA TRP A 246 19.78 -17.73 -13.95
C TRP A 246 19.52 -16.22 -13.84
N LYS A 247 18.30 -15.80 -13.50
CA LYS A 247 17.95 -14.38 -13.28
C LYS A 247 18.55 -13.80 -12.01
N ARG A 248 19.10 -14.62 -11.14
CA ARG A 248 19.72 -14.16 -9.90
C ARG A 248 21.07 -13.51 -10.12
N ASP A 249 21.81 -13.96 -11.13
CA ASP A 249 23.23 -13.58 -11.33
C ASP A 249 23.44 -12.07 -11.63
N GLY A 250 22.37 -11.32 -11.88
CA GLY A 250 22.42 -9.86 -12.05
C GLY A 250 21.68 -9.07 -10.97
N LEU A 251 21.16 -9.74 -9.92
CA LEU A 251 20.37 -9.08 -8.89
C LEU A 251 21.23 -8.69 -7.69
N ASP A 252 21.38 -7.38 -7.46
CA ASP A 252 22.02 -6.82 -6.27
C ASP A 252 20.97 -6.16 -5.36
N LEU A 253 20.74 -6.75 -4.19
CA LEU A 253 19.82 -6.24 -3.17
C LEU A 253 20.57 -5.51 -2.03
N SER A 254 21.88 -5.33 -2.13
CA SER A 254 22.69 -4.74 -1.06
C SER A 254 22.15 -3.38 -0.60
N LYS A 255 21.69 -2.54 -1.53
CA LYS A 255 21.17 -1.21 -1.23
C LYS A 255 19.91 -1.21 -0.35
N ILE A 256 18.99 -2.14 -0.56
CA ILE A 256 17.79 -2.26 0.28
C ILE A 256 18.08 -2.93 1.61
N LEU A 257 19.16 -3.69 1.70
CA LEU A 257 19.64 -4.34 2.92
C LEU A 257 20.65 -3.50 3.69
N THR A 258 20.95 -2.27 3.22
CA THR A 258 21.81 -1.34 3.94
C THR A 258 20.99 -0.64 5.03
N PRO A 259 21.48 -0.61 6.29
CA PRO A 259 20.82 0.15 7.35
C PRO A 259 20.70 1.63 6.99
N ALA A 260 19.59 2.25 7.40
CA ALA A 260 19.39 3.69 7.19
C ALA A 260 20.49 4.50 7.90
N GLU A 261 21.08 5.46 7.21
CA GLU A 261 22.11 6.32 7.77
C GLU A 261 21.50 7.35 8.73
N ILE A 262 21.95 7.35 9.98
CA ILE A 262 21.54 8.31 11.01
C ILE A 262 22.50 9.50 11.00
N VAL A 263 22.11 10.56 10.29
CA VAL A 263 22.89 11.79 10.16
C VAL A 263 22.71 12.71 11.37
N TYR A 264 21.52 12.75 11.96
CA TYR A 264 21.17 13.62 13.07
C TYR A 264 21.07 12.82 14.37
N LYS A 265 21.63 13.36 15.45
CA LYS A 265 21.82 12.66 16.72
C LYS A 265 20.53 12.14 17.36
N ASP A 266 19.39 12.82 17.14
CA ASP A 266 18.10 12.50 17.74
C ASP A 266 17.10 11.94 16.70
N THR A 267 17.60 11.26 15.66
CA THR A 267 16.77 10.67 14.63
C THR A 267 16.11 9.39 15.12
N GLU A 268 14.78 9.33 15.00
CA GLU A 268 14.00 8.15 15.30
C GLU A 268 13.68 7.35 14.01
N VAL A 269 13.57 6.04 14.13
CA VAL A 269 13.37 5.13 13.00
C VAL A 269 11.90 4.74 12.78
N PHE A 270 10.97 5.18 13.61
CA PHE A 270 9.53 4.99 13.47
C PHE A 270 8.77 6.18 14.04
N ASN A 271 7.43 6.23 13.85
CA ASN A 271 6.60 7.33 14.32
C ASN A 271 6.40 7.28 15.84
N LEU A 272 6.77 8.34 16.54
CA LEU A 272 6.64 8.43 17.98
C LEU A 272 5.20 8.78 18.45
N SER A 273 4.38 9.34 17.59
CA SER A 273 3.03 9.79 17.97
C SER A 273 2.10 8.64 18.38
N LEU A 274 2.39 7.40 17.94
CA LEU A 274 1.67 6.20 18.37
C LEU A 274 1.98 5.75 19.80
N ILE A 275 3.03 6.28 20.41
CA ILE A 275 3.43 5.92 21.80
C ILE A 275 2.57 6.65 22.82
N HIS A 276 1.90 7.72 22.44
CA HIS A 276 1.10 8.57 23.33
C HIS A 276 -0.42 8.32 23.27
N ILE A 277 -0.84 7.27 22.57
CA ILE A 277 -2.21 6.77 22.57
C ILE A 277 -2.25 5.54 23.50
#